data_201926d616bc7c62d6988a0eff62fc6f
#
_entry.id   201926d616bc7c62d6988a0eff62fc6f
#
_cell.length_a   1.000
_cell.length_b   1.000
_cell.length_c   1.000
_cell.angle_alpha   90.00
_cell.angle_beta   90.00
_cell.angle_gamma   90.00
#
_symmetry.space_group_name_H-M   'P 1'
#
loop_
_entity.id
_entity.type
_entity.pdbx_description
1 polymer ?
#
loop_
_entity_poly.entity_id
_entity_poly.type
_entity_poly.pdbx_seq_one_letter_code
_entity_poly.pdbx_strand_id
1 'polypeptide(L)'
;MAETVDDLSIEYSEDGQVLVKQLDKKVLTKGAWSTIMYKYQDWDKRKEEYGPPKFTIRRYQKRSGEYFQKSKFNISSVDQAKSIIAALEEWIAE
;
A
#
# COMPACT_ATOMS: atom_id res chain seq x y z
N MET A 1 -1.10 -11.70 -12.53
CA MET A 1 -1.02 -10.24 -12.62
C MET A 1 -2.38 -9.61 -12.81
N ALA A 2 -2.58 -8.44 -12.25
CA ALA A 2 -3.87 -7.77 -12.34
C ALA A 2 -4.04 -7.07 -13.68
N GLU A 3 -5.25 -7.14 -14.23
CA GLU A 3 -5.60 -6.46 -15.47
C GLU A 3 -6.21 -5.09 -15.22
N THR A 4 -6.74 -4.87 -14.02
CA THR A 4 -7.33 -3.59 -13.62
C THR A 4 -6.78 -3.15 -12.27
N VAL A 5 -6.88 -1.86 -11.98
CA VAL A 5 -6.45 -1.36 -10.67
C VAL A 5 -7.29 -1.93 -9.53
N ASP A 6 -8.53 -2.29 -9.81
CA ASP A 6 -9.40 -2.87 -8.79
C ASP A 6 -8.94 -4.26 -8.34
N ASP A 7 -8.22 -4.97 -9.20
CA ASP A 7 -7.71 -6.31 -8.89
C ASP A 7 -6.37 -6.30 -8.17
N LEU A 8 -5.71 -5.14 -8.07
CA LEU A 8 -4.42 -5.04 -7.40
C LEU A 8 -4.58 -5.17 -5.89
N SER A 9 -3.74 -5.98 -5.28
CA SER A 9 -3.77 -6.23 -3.84
C SER A 9 -2.37 -6.50 -3.32
N ILE A 10 -2.15 -6.20 -2.05
CA ILE A 10 -0.90 -6.53 -1.37
C ILE A 10 -1.11 -7.65 -0.34
N GLU A 11 -2.33 -8.17 -0.24
CA GLU A 11 -2.62 -9.24 0.72
C GLU A 11 -1.81 -10.49 0.39
N TYR A 12 -1.22 -11.07 1.41
CA TYR A 12 -0.37 -12.24 1.24
C TYR A 12 -0.61 -13.25 2.36
N SER A 13 -0.78 -14.50 1.96
CA SER A 13 -1.00 -15.60 2.89
C SER A 13 0.03 -16.68 2.67
N GLU A 14 0.33 -17.41 3.74
CA GLU A 14 1.26 -18.54 3.68
C GLU A 14 0.79 -19.58 4.69
N ASP A 15 0.69 -20.82 4.26
CA ASP A 15 0.27 -21.94 5.11
C ASP A 15 -1.05 -21.69 5.85
N GLY A 16 -2.00 -21.05 5.15
CA GLY A 16 -3.32 -20.79 5.71
C GLY A 16 -3.39 -19.56 6.61
N GLN A 17 -2.28 -18.89 6.86
CA GLN A 17 -2.26 -17.67 7.67
C GLN A 17 -2.03 -16.45 6.79
N VAL A 18 -2.89 -15.44 6.95
CA VAL A 18 -2.69 -14.15 6.26
C VAL A 18 -1.56 -13.41 6.96
N LEU A 19 -0.43 -13.26 6.29
CA LEU A 19 0.76 -12.59 6.82
C LEU A 19 0.74 -11.08 6.62
N VAL A 20 0.22 -10.64 5.47
CA VAL A 20 -0.01 -9.23 5.18
C VAL A 20 -1.50 -9.08 4.95
N LYS A 21 -2.18 -8.42 5.88
CA LYS A 21 -3.62 -8.26 5.83
C LYS A 21 -3.96 -6.87 5.30
N GLN A 22 -4.52 -6.81 4.10
CA GLN A 22 -4.95 -5.54 3.52
C GLN A 22 -6.24 -5.07 4.18
N LEU A 23 -6.20 -3.89 4.80
CA LEU A 23 -7.36 -3.32 5.47
C LEU A 23 -8.14 -2.39 4.57
N ASP A 24 -7.44 -1.60 3.75
CA ASP A 24 -8.07 -0.63 2.87
C ASP A 24 -7.15 -0.30 1.70
N LYS A 25 -7.70 0.37 0.72
CA LYS A 25 -6.99 0.68 -0.52
C LYS A 25 -7.58 1.97 -1.10
N LYS A 26 -6.70 2.88 -1.53
CA LYS A 26 -7.13 4.09 -2.20
C LYS A 26 -6.34 4.28 -3.49
N VAL A 27 -7.05 4.40 -4.59
CA VAL A 27 -6.43 4.65 -5.89
C VAL A 27 -6.21 6.16 -6.01
N LEU A 28 -4.94 6.59 -5.94
CA LEU A 28 -4.59 8.01 -5.99
C LEU A 28 -4.58 8.54 -7.42
N THR A 29 -3.98 7.77 -8.33
CA THR A 29 -3.99 8.09 -9.75
C THR A 29 -4.22 6.81 -10.55
N LYS A 30 -4.81 6.95 -11.71
CA LYS A 30 -5.19 5.83 -12.56
C LYS A 30 -4.79 6.10 -14.01
N GLY A 31 -4.31 5.08 -14.71
CA GLY A 31 -3.88 5.21 -16.08
C GLY A 31 -2.79 4.21 -16.40
N ALA A 32 -1.97 4.49 -17.43
CA ALA A 32 -0.82 3.63 -17.77
C ALA A 32 0.14 3.53 -16.59
N TRP A 33 0.26 4.60 -15.83
CA TRP A 33 0.91 4.61 -14.52
C TRP A 33 -0.18 4.84 -13.48
N SER A 34 -0.23 3.98 -12.47
CA SER A 34 -1.22 4.09 -11.40
C SER A 34 -0.53 4.10 -10.05
N THR A 35 -0.97 5.00 -9.17
CA THR A 35 -0.44 5.10 -7.82
C THR A 35 -1.52 4.72 -6.84
N ILE A 36 -1.25 3.73 -6.00
CA ILE A 36 -2.23 3.18 -5.07
C ILE A 36 -1.65 3.20 -3.66
N MET A 37 -2.46 3.62 -2.70
CA MET A 37 -2.11 3.59 -1.29
C MET A 37 -2.88 2.48 -0.62
N TYR A 38 -2.19 1.67 0.19
CA TYR A 38 -2.80 0.57 0.93
C TYR A 38 -2.60 0.79 2.42
N LYS A 39 -3.60 0.39 3.20
CA LYS A 39 -3.53 0.30 4.66
C LYS A 39 -3.49 -1.19 4.99
N TYR A 40 -2.54 -1.60 5.79
CA TYR A 40 -2.34 -3.03 6.06
C TYR A 40 -1.80 -3.28 7.45
N GLN A 41 -1.82 -4.55 7.85
CA GLN A 41 -1.24 -5.05 9.10
C GLN A 41 -0.37 -6.25 8.78
N ASP A 42 0.74 -6.39 9.51
CA ASP A 42 1.61 -7.56 9.44
C ASP A 42 1.27 -8.51 10.58
N TRP A 43 1.30 -9.79 10.30
CA TRP A 43 1.13 -10.83 11.31
C TRP A 43 2.41 -10.97 12.12
N ASP A 44 2.30 -10.89 13.45
CA ASP A 44 3.42 -11.10 14.36
C ASP A 44 3.38 -12.53 14.88
N LYS A 45 4.29 -13.37 14.41
CA LYS A 45 4.34 -14.78 14.78
C LYS A 45 4.61 -15.01 16.26
N ARG A 46 5.36 -14.11 16.87
CA ARG A 46 5.73 -14.25 18.29
C ARG A 46 4.55 -13.97 19.21
N LYS A 47 3.76 -12.97 18.87
CA LYS A 47 2.60 -12.57 19.67
C LYS A 47 1.30 -13.22 19.19
N GLU A 48 1.33 -13.87 18.03
CA GLU A 48 0.16 -14.45 17.39
C GLU A 48 -0.97 -13.43 17.25
N GLU A 49 -0.62 -12.23 16.77
CA GLU A 49 -1.59 -11.17 16.53
C GLU A 49 -1.08 -10.25 15.44
N TYR A 50 -1.98 -9.43 14.89
CA TYR A 50 -1.60 -8.43 13.91
C TYR A 50 -1.05 -7.20 14.63
N GLY A 51 0.01 -6.61 14.05
CA GLY A 51 0.59 -5.39 14.58
C GLY A 51 -0.26 -4.17 14.26
N PRO A 52 0.24 -2.97 14.61
CA PRO A 52 -0.49 -1.74 14.30
C PRO A 52 -0.59 -1.50 12.79
N PRO A 53 -1.60 -0.74 12.36
CA PRO A 53 -1.74 -0.42 10.94
C PRO A 53 -0.52 0.29 10.38
N LYS A 54 -0.15 -0.08 9.16
CA LYS A 54 0.91 0.55 8.39
C LYS A 54 0.35 0.93 7.04
N PHE A 55 1.11 1.72 6.31
CA PHE A 55 0.68 2.21 5.00
C PHE A 55 1.77 2.01 3.99
N THR A 56 1.40 1.83 2.72
CA THR A 56 2.37 1.74 1.64
C THR A 56 1.79 2.40 0.40
N ILE A 57 2.66 3.09 -0.33
CA ILE A 57 2.29 3.70 -1.60
C ILE A 57 3.02 2.92 -2.67
N ARG A 58 2.30 2.42 -3.66
CA ARG A 58 2.86 1.62 -4.73
C ARG A 58 2.51 2.20 -6.08
N ARG A 59 3.49 2.23 -6.97
CA ARG A 59 3.30 2.66 -8.34
C ARG A 59 3.37 1.47 -9.26
N TYR A 60 2.42 1.42 -10.17
CA TYR A 60 2.28 0.34 -11.14
C TYR A 60 2.31 0.92 -12.55
N GLN A 61 2.88 0.17 -13.47
CA GLN A 61 2.85 0.51 -14.89
C GLN A 61 2.11 -0.60 -15.63
N LYS A 62 1.17 -0.20 -16.49
CA LYS A 62 0.44 -1.16 -17.31
C LYS A 62 1.25 -1.46 -18.56
N ARG A 63 1.47 -2.75 -18.81
CA ARG A 63 2.18 -3.23 -19.99
C ARG A 63 1.50 -4.50 -20.48
N SER A 64 1.21 -4.55 -21.77
CA SER A 64 0.57 -5.74 -22.38
C SER A 64 -0.71 -6.15 -21.67
N GLY A 65 -1.51 -5.17 -21.23
CA GLY A 65 -2.78 -5.42 -20.58
C GLY A 65 -2.71 -5.76 -19.10
N GLU A 66 -1.52 -5.77 -18.51
CA GLU A 66 -1.33 -6.12 -17.10
C GLU A 66 -0.56 -5.03 -16.34
N TYR A 67 -0.84 -4.92 -15.05
CA TYR A 67 -0.14 -3.98 -14.17
C TYR A 67 1.04 -4.66 -13.49
N PHE A 68 2.19 -4.00 -13.53
CA PHE A 68 3.41 -4.45 -12.87
C PHE A 68 3.85 -3.40 -11.86
N GLN A 69 4.18 -3.85 -10.65
CA GLN A 69 4.68 -2.94 -9.62
C GLN A 69 6.06 -2.45 -10.01
N LYS A 70 6.25 -1.13 -10.03
CA LYS A 70 7.52 -0.49 -10.40
C LYS A 70 8.27 0.08 -9.21
N SER A 71 7.54 0.60 -8.23
CA SER A 71 8.16 1.15 -7.02
C SER A 71 7.20 1.07 -5.85
N LYS A 72 7.76 1.18 -4.66
CA LYS A 72 6.96 1.23 -3.44
C LYS A 72 7.64 2.13 -2.41
N PHE A 73 6.83 2.73 -1.56
CA PHE A 73 7.30 3.49 -0.42
C PHE A 73 6.47 3.09 0.79
N ASN A 74 7.13 2.51 1.77
CA ASN A 74 6.45 2.06 2.99
C ASN A 74 6.45 3.15 4.05
N ILE A 75 5.27 3.40 4.61
CA ILE A 75 5.10 4.31 5.73
C ILE A 75 4.85 3.43 6.95
N SER A 76 5.87 3.25 7.77
CA SER A 76 5.89 2.19 8.77
C SER A 76 5.21 2.53 10.11
N SER A 77 4.71 3.74 10.26
CA SER A 77 4.01 4.13 11.49
C SER A 77 3.04 5.27 11.22
N VAL A 78 2.10 5.45 12.16
CA VAL A 78 1.16 6.58 12.12
C VAL A 78 1.93 7.90 12.27
N ASP A 79 2.96 7.92 13.12
CA ASP A 79 3.77 9.13 13.31
C ASP A 79 4.49 9.55 12.03
N GLN A 80 5.03 8.59 11.29
CA GLN A 80 5.65 8.88 10.01
C GLN A 80 4.63 9.41 9.00
N ALA A 81 3.44 8.83 9.00
CA ALA A 81 2.36 9.30 8.12
C ALA A 81 1.99 10.75 8.44
N LYS A 82 1.88 11.09 9.72
CA LYS A 82 1.57 12.45 10.15
C LYS A 82 2.65 13.44 9.72
N SER A 83 3.91 13.03 9.78
CA SER A 83 5.03 13.88 9.35
C SER A 83 4.97 14.16 7.86
N ILE A 84 4.62 13.15 7.07
CA ILE A 84 4.47 13.30 5.62
C ILE A 84 3.32 14.25 5.29
N ILE A 85 2.18 14.08 5.97
CA ILE A 85 1.02 14.95 5.79
C ILE A 85 1.39 16.40 6.09
N ALA A 86 2.05 16.63 7.23
CA ALA A 86 2.44 17.97 7.66
C ALA A 86 3.39 18.64 6.65
N ALA A 87 4.36 17.89 6.16
CA ALA A 87 5.30 18.42 5.18
C ALA A 87 4.62 18.80 3.87
N LEU A 88 3.72 17.92 3.39
CA LEU A 88 2.99 18.17 2.16
C LEU A 88 2.06 19.37 2.30
N GLU A 89 1.35 19.48 3.43
CA GLU A 89 0.46 20.60 3.68
C GLU A 89 1.21 21.92 3.71
N GLU A 90 2.38 21.94 4.36
CA GLU A 90 3.22 23.12 4.41
C GLU A 90 3.65 23.58 3.01
N TRP A 91 4.13 22.65 2.20
CA TRP A 91 4.59 22.97 0.85
C TRP A 91 3.45 23.36 -0.09
N ILE A 92 2.32 22.70 0.02
CA ILE A 92 1.16 22.98 -0.83
C ILE A 92 0.57 24.37 -0.50
N ALA A 93 0.63 24.77 0.75
CA ALA A 93 0.09 26.05 1.21
C ALA A 93 0.93 27.27 0.77
N GLU A 94 2.14 27.06 0.29
CA GLU A 94 3.03 28.15 -0.15
C GLU A 94 2.50 28.89 -1.38
#